data_5d8676f8797a4a2311c6a64a176d58e4
#
_entry.id   5d8676f8797a4a2311c6a64a176d58e4
#
_cell.length_a   1.000
_cell.length_b   1.000
_cell.length_c   1.000
_cell.angle_alpha   90.00
_cell.angle_beta   90.00
_cell.angle_gamma   90.00
#
_symmetry.space_group_name_H-M   'P 1'
#
loop_
_entity.id
_entity.type
_entity.pdbx_description
1 polymer ?
#
loop_
_entity_poly.entity_id
_entity_poly.type
_entity_poly.pdbx_seq_one_letter_code
_entity_poly.pdbx_strand_id
1 'polypeptide(L)'
;VKREIRKMLICSTGNITREDSEVFREQCRVLAGNSEGRWVVGIFYGFIVRPDVIPVPAMTLRNAGVSENTIRLLTEGCETYGVDSFCFDCDGDPLEGWPFETW
;
A
#
# COMPACT_ATOMS: atom_id res chain seq x y z
N VAL A 1 -3.24 10.15 -28.04
CA VAL A 1 -3.24 10.35 -26.60
C VAL A 1 -2.88 9.04 -25.91
N LYS A 2 -1.84 9.07 -25.16
CA LYS A 2 -1.39 7.89 -24.41
C LYS A 2 -2.24 7.70 -23.17
N ARG A 3 -2.83 6.53 -23.03
CA ARG A 3 -3.62 6.19 -21.84
C ARG A 3 -2.76 5.42 -20.85
N GLU A 4 -2.91 5.75 -19.58
CA GLU A 4 -2.30 5.03 -18.50
C GLU A 4 -3.28 3.96 -18.02
N ILE A 5 -2.82 2.71 -18.00
CA ILE A 5 -3.61 1.60 -17.48
C ILE A 5 -2.93 1.12 -16.20
N ARG A 6 -3.66 1.10 -15.10
CA ARG A 6 -3.16 0.62 -13.81
C ARG A 6 -3.92 -0.63 -13.39
N LYS A 7 -3.19 -1.55 -12.79
CA LYS A 7 -3.76 -2.78 -12.24
C LYS A 7 -3.66 -2.75 -10.73
N MET A 8 -4.78 -2.90 -10.06
CA MET A 8 -4.88 -2.81 -8.61
C MET A 8 -5.32 -4.14 -8.02
N LEU A 9 -4.62 -4.60 -6.98
CA LEU A 9 -5.05 -5.74 -6.19
C LEU A 9 -5.82 -5.23 -4.98
N ILE A 10 -7.05 -5.70 -4.81
CA ILE A 10 -7.87 -5.35 -3.65
C ILE A 10 -7.79 -6.51 -2.65
N CYS A 11 -7.34 -6.20 -1.44
CA CYS A 11 -7.24 -7.19 -0.37
C CYS A 11 -7.71 -6.57 0.95
N SER A 12 -7.38 -7.18 2.06
CA SER A 12 -7.89 -6.76 3.37
C SER A 12 -6.91 -5.86 4.10
N THR A 13 -7.41 -4.92 4.89
CA THR A 13 -6.59 -4.17 5.85
C THR A 13 -5.89 -5.08 6.84
N GLY A 14 -6.42 -6.30 7.05
CA GLY A 14 -5.76 -7.29 7.90
C GLY A 14 -4.46 -7.85 7.34
N ASN A 15 -4.16 -7.61 6.05
CA ASN A 15 -2.88 -7.99 5.46
C ASN A 15 -1.76 -7.01 5.76
N ILE A 16 -2.06 -5.87 6.37
CA ILE A 16 -1.08 -4.96 6.96
C ILE A 16 -1.29 -4.95 8.46
N THR A 17 -0.32 -4.47 9.22
CA THR A 17 -0.47 -4.39 10.67
C THR A 17 -1.21 -3.11 11.05
N ARG A 18 -1.71 -3.08 12.31
CA ARG A 18 -2.31 -1.87 12.86
C ARG A 18 -1.30 -0.71 12.84
N GLU A 19 -0.06 -1.02 13.18
CA GLU A 19 1.03 -0.05 13.18
C GLU A 19 1.30 0.48 11.77
N ASP A 20 1.23 -0.40 10.75
CA ASP A 20 1.36 0.02 9.35
C ASP A 20 0.24 0.99 8.97
N SER A 21 -0.98 0.76 9.44
CA SER A 21 -2.10 1.65 9.14
C SER A 21 -1.86 3.04 9.73
N GLU A 22 -1.23 3.10 10.90
CA GLU A 22 -0.89 4.38 11.52
C GLU A 22 0.19 5.11 10.73
N VAL A 23 1.19 4.38 10.22
CA VAL A 23 2.23 4.94 9.34
C VAL A 23 1.59 5.48 8.06
N PHE A 24 0.72 4.71 7.43
CA PHE A 24 0.05 5.14 6.20
C PHE A 24 -0.80 6.38 6.43
N ARG A 25 -1.50 6.45 7.55
CA ARG A 25 -2.32 7.62 7.89
C ARG A 25 -1.45 8.85 8.05
N GLU A 26 -0.32 8.72 8.72
CA GLU A 26 0.64 9.82 8.89
C GLU A 26 1.22 10.25 7.55
N GLN A 27 1.57 9.29 6.68
CA GLN A 27 2.09 9.61 5.36
C GLN A 27 1.04 10.30 4.48
N CYS A 28 -0.22 9.93 4.61
CA CYS A 28 -1.30 10.65 3.93
C CYS A 28 -1.30 12.14 4.32
N ARG A 29 -1.08 12.41 5.61
CA ARG A 29 -1.03 13.79 6.13
C ARG A 29 0.20 14.52 5.60
N VAL A 30 1.36 13.88 5.65
CA VAL A 30 2.64 14.48 5.22
C VAL A 30 2.63 14.76 3.71
N LEU A 31 2.05 13.86 2.93
CA LEU A 31 2.03 13.96 1.46
C LEU A 31 0.83 14.77 0.95
N ALA A 32 -0.06 15.21 1.83
CA ALA A 32 -1.21 16.02 1.43
C ALA A 32 -0.72 17.32 0.78
N GLY A 33 -1.30 17.67 -0.34
CA GLY A 33 -0.90 18.85 -1.09
C GLY A 33 0.24 18.62 -2.08
N ASN A 34 0.87 17.45 -2.04
CA ASN A 34 1.89 17.08 -3.02
C ASN A 34 1.28 16.09 -4.01
N SER A 35 0.90 16.59 -5.18
CA SER A 35 0.26 15.74 -6.20
C SER A 35 1.24 14.78 -6.87
N GLU A 36 2.54 15.12 -6.85
CA GLU A 36 3.57 14.25 -7.40
C GLU A 36 4.18 13.42 -6.29
N GLY A 37 4.39 12.14 -6.53
CA GLY A 37 5.00 11.26 -5.57
C GLY A 37 4.10 10.86 -4.40
N ARG A 38 2.81 11.14 -4.49
CA ARG A 38 1.85 10.70 -3.47
C ARG A 38 1.56 9.22 -3.67
N TRP A 39 2.21 8.41 -2.85
CA TRP A 39 2.17 6.95 -3.00
C TRP A 39 1.13 6.27 -2.12
N VAL A 40 0.52 6.99 -1.17
CA VAL A 40 -0.54 6.45 -0.33
C VAL A 40 -1.68 7.46 -0.28
N VAL A 41 -2.91 6.95 -0.38
CA VAL A 41 -4.13 7.73 -0.32
C VAL A 41 -5.08 7.06 0.67
N GLY A 42 -5.54 7.80 1.65
CA GLY A 42 -6.58 7.32 2.57
C GLY A 42 -7.92 7.36 1.86
N ILE A 43 -8.66 6.26 2.00
CA ILE A 43 -10.05 6.19 1.54
C ILE A 43 -10.92 5.88 2.75
N PHE A 44 -12.23 6.02 2.60
CA PHE A 44 -13.16 5.88 3.73
C PHE A 44 -13.02 4.53 4.45
N TYR A 45 -12.68 3.48 3.72
CA TYR A 45 -12.64 2.11 4.24
C TYR A 45 -11.24 1.48 4.21
N GLY A 46 -10.18 2.30 4.03
CA GLY A 46 -8.83 1.76 4.01
C GLY A 46 -7.82 2.68 3.33
N PHE A 47 -6.90 2.07 2.58
CA PHE A 47 -5.83 2.79 1.92
C PHE A 47 -5.57 2.26 0.52
N ILE A 48 -5.23 3.17 -0.39
CA ILE A 48 -4.67 2.79 -1.69
C ILE A 48 -3.19 3.13 -1.65
N VAL A 49 -2.34 2.14 -1.94
CA VAL A 49 -0.88 2.29 -1.95
C VAL A 49 -0.37 2.02 -3.35
N ARG A 50 0.49 2.91 -3.84
CA ARG A 50 1.05 2.86 -5.19
C ARG A 50 2.57 2.72 -5.12
N PRO A 51 3.08 1.49 -4.97
CA PRO A 51 4.53 1.29 -4.83
C PRO A 51 5.34 1.74 -6.05
N ASP A 52 4.72 1.74 -7.23
CA ASP A 52 5.38 2.11 -8.48
C ASP A 52 5.86 3.57 -8.53
N VAL A 53 5.27 4.45 -7.72
CA VAL A 53 5.67 5.86 -7.68
C VAL A 53 6.62 6.17 -6.51
N ILE A 54 7.00 5.16 -5.72
CA ILE A 54 7.91 5.35 -4.59
C ILE A 54 9.36 5.21 -5.07
N PRO A 55 10.21 6.23 -4.90
CA PRO A 55 11.64 6.08 -5.20
C PRO A 55 12.26 5.10 -4.20
N VAL A 56 12.99 4.11 -4.67
CA VAL A 56 13.62 3.09 -3.83
C VAL A 56 12.63 2.58 -2.78
N PRO A 57 11.56 1.87 -3.23
CA PRO A 57 10.40 1.63 -2.35
C PRO A 57 10.73 0.93 -1.04
N ALA A 58 11.57 -0.08 -1.03
CA ALA A 58 11.90 -0.79 0.20
C ALA A 58 12.52 0.13 1.25
N MET A 59 13.46 0.99 0.82
CA MET A 59 14.12 1.92 1.73
C MET A 59 13.15 3.00 2.23
N THR A 60 12.38 3.58 1.32
CA THR A 60 11.41 4.63 1.67
C THR A 60 10.37 4.13 2.66
N LEU A 61 9.83 2.93 2.43
CA LEU A 61 8.85 2.33 3.33
C LEU A 61 9.46 2.00 4.69
N ARG A 62 10.67 1.45 4.70
CA ARG A 62 11.36 1.12 5.95
C ARG A 62 11.65 2.36 6.76
N ASN A 63 12.10 3.43 6.12
CA ASN A 63 12.38 4.70 6.80
C ASN A 63 11.10 5.34 7.34
N ALA A 64 9.96 5.10 6.71
CA ALA A 64 8.67 5.59 7.20
C ALA A 64 8.15 4.79 8.40
N GLY A 65 8.69 3.59 8.64
CA GLY A 65 8.29 2.75 9.77
C GLY A 65 7.38 1.59 9.40
N VAL A 66 7.25 1.29 8.12
CA VAL A 66 6.42 0.17 7.64
C VAL A 66 7.10 -1.16 8.00
N SER A 67 6.30 -2.14 8.41
CA SER A 67 6.81 -3.47 8.78
C SER A 67 7.39 -4.21 7.59
N GLU A 68 8.34 -5.12 7.85
CA GLU A 68 9.03 -5.86 6.79
C GLU A 68 8.07 -6.74 5.98
N ASN A 69 7.09 -7.36 6.61
CA ASN A 69 6.11 -8.17 5.88
C ASN A 69 5.30 -7.33 4.90
N THR A 70 4.92 -6.13 5.30
CA THR A 70 4.18 -5.22 4.41
C THR A 70 5.08 -4.68 3.31
N ILE A 71 6.34 -4.38 3.61
CA ILE A 71 7.32 -3.99 2.59
C ILE A 71 7.45 -5.08 1.54
N ARG A 72 7.56 -6.34 1.97
CA ARG A 72 7.62 -7.48 1.04
C ARG A 72 6.37 -7.57 0.17
N LEU A 73 5.21 -7.42 0.77
CA LEU A 73 3.95 -7.45 0.02
C LEU A 73 3.94 -6.34 -1.05
N LEU A 74 4.31 -5.13 -0.68
CA LEU A 74 4.26 -3.99 -1.58
C LEU A 74 5.34 -4.03 -2.67
N THR A 75 6.46 -4.68 -2.41
CA THR A 75 7.54 -4.79 -3.39
C THR A 75 7.44 -6.07 -4.23
N GLU A 76 7.43 -7.23 -3.57
CA GLU A 76 7.36 -8.51 -4.28
C GLU A 76 5.98 -8.76 -4.88
N GLY A 77 4.93 -8.29 -4.21
CA GLY A 77 3.56 -8.50 -4.66
C GLY A 77 3.26 -7.85 -6.00
N CYS A 78 3.88 -6.72 -6.31
CA CYS A 78 3.70 -6.08 -7.62
C CYS A 78 4.08 -7.05 -8.73
N GLU A 79 5.21 -7.73 -8.57
CA GLU A 79 5.70 -8.67 -9.56
C GLU A 79 4.92 -9.97 -9.52
N THR A 80 4.65 -10.50 -8.33
CA THR A 80 3.94 -11.76 -8.15
C THR A 80 2.54 -11.72 -8.76
N TYR A 81 1.81 -10.63 -8.57
CA TYR A 81 0.42 -10.51 -9.03
C TYR A 81 0.27 -9.69 -10.31
N GLY A 82 1.37 -9.13 -10.83
CA GLY A 82 1.31 -8.29 -12.02
C GLY A 82 0.51 -7.02 -11.82
N VAL A 83 0.63 -6.39 -10.63
CA VAL A 83 -0.11 -5.17 -10.28
C VAL A 83 0.87 -4.04 -9.97
N ASP A 84 0.38 -2.82 -10.03
CA ASP A 84 1.16 -1.63 -9.69
C ASP A 84 0.62 -0.90 -8.46
N SER A 85 -0.52 -1.33 -7.94
CA SER A 85 -1.13 -0.71 -6.76
C SER A 85 -1.89 -1.74 -5.93
N PHE A 86 -2.11 -1.39 -4.67
CA PHE A 86 -2.84 -2.20 -3.71
C PHE A 86 -3.93 -1.36 -3.06
N CYS A 87 -5.11 -1.94 -2.92
CA CYS A 87 -6.18 -1.35 -2.11
C CYS A 87 -6.38 -2.24 -0.89
N PHE A 88 -6.07 -1.71 0.28
CA PHE A 88 -6.33 -2.39 1.56
C PHE A 88 -7.68 -1.92 2.05
N ASP A 89 -8.68 -2.78 1.90
CA ASP A 89 -10.09 -2.50 2.16
C ASP A 89 -10.52 -3.25 3.42
N CYS A 90 -11.17 -2.57 4.36
CA CYS A 90 -11.60 -3.22 5.61
C CYS A 90 -12.62 -4.33 5.37
N ASP A 91 -13.31 -4.30 4.25
CA ASP A 91 -14.26 -5.34 3.84
C ASP A 91 -13.69 -6.26 2.76
N GLY A 92 -12.41 -6.08 2.42
CA GLY A 92 -11.75 -6.90 1.40
C GLY A 92 -11.42 -8.30 1.89
N ASP A 93 -11.25 -9.20 0.95
CA ASP A 93 -10.86 -10.57 1.27
C ASP A 93 -9.38 -10.63 1.65
N PRO A 94 -9.03 -11.44 2.66
CA PRO A 94 -7.62 -11.67 2.99
C PRO A 94 -6.85 -12.21 1.78
N LEU A 95 -5.64 -11.67 1.60
CA LEU A 95 -4.75 -12.17 0.56
C LEU A 95 -4.07 -13.44 1.05
N GLU A 96 -4.39 -14.55 0.42
CA GLU A 96 -3.88 -15.85 0.79
C GLU A 96 -2.36 -15.94 0.62
N GLY A 97 -1.69 -16.58 1.57
CA GLY A 97 -0.25 -16.74 1.53
C GLY A 97 0.53 -15.62 2.20
N TRP A 98 -0.14 -14.59 2.70
CA TRP A 98 0.48 -13.47 3.39
C TRP A 98 -0.05 -13.35 4.81
N PRO A 99 0.73 -12.78 5.73
CA PRO A 99 0.25 -12.58 7.11
C PRO A 99 -1.08 -11.84 7.14
N PHE A 100 -1.92 -12.25 8.07
CA PHE A 100 -3.25 -11.66 8.24
C PHE A 100 -3.60 -11.61 9.72
N GLU A 101 -4.07 -10.46 10.18
CA GLU A 101 -4.59 -10.25 11.54
C GLU A 101 -5.80 -9.33 11.48
N THR A 102 -6.81 -9.65 12.27
CA THR A 102 -7.93 -8.72 12.47
C THR A 102 -7.58 -7.74 13.60
N TRP A 103 -7.83 -6.48 13.34
CA TRP A 103 -7.57 -5.43 14.35
C TRP A 103 -8.54 -4.27 14.23
#